data_251ee74aff5aa42d5323012f3abcbf39
#
_entry.id   251ee74aff5aa42d5323012f3abcbf39
#
_cell.length_a   1.000
_cell.length_b   1.000
_cell.length_c   1.000
_cell.angle_alpha   90.00
_cell.angle_beta   90.00
_cell.angle_gamma   90.00
#
_symmetry.space_group_name_H-M   'P 1'
#
loop_
_entity.id
_entity.type
_entity.pdbx_description
1 polymer ?
#
loop_
_entity_poly.entity_id
_entity_poly.type
_entity_poly.pdbx_seq_one_letter_code
_entity_poly.pdbx_strand_id
1 'polypeptide(L)'
;VDTLNGILDIYMENEIDVYGFQITIYGINLTGAYGGSSELNEFWVDTSSEFVMGFGIGGGSIPAGEGILCSISFEDYAGGEICLPVILDGNPSFHSPIFSDVNGVQVSVSVGDCYSPYSDSYGCLDISACNYYPEATIDDGNCIYPDLGDVNCDFELNILDVVTLVDVIMTSYGEEYIAAGDVNGDGY
;
A
#
# COMPACT_ATOMS: atom_id res chain seq x y z
N VAL A 1 -2.05 -1.01 6.66
CA VAL A 1 -2.14 0.38 7.15
C VAL A 1 -3.54 0.93 6.88
N ASP A 2 -4.18 1.48 7.89
CA ASP A 2 -5.46 2.21 7.77
C ASP A 2 -5.20 3.70 8.05
N THR A 3 -4.97 4.45 6.98
CA THR A 3 -4.63 5.88 7.09
C THR A 3 -5.83 6.76 7.45
N LEU A 4 -7.06 6.28 7.27
CA LEU A 4 -8.28 7.03 7.63
C LEU A 4 -8.52 7.01 9.13
N ASN A 5 -8.24 5.89 9.78
CA ASN A 5 -8.41 5.72 11.23
C ASN A 5 -7.10 5.91 12.00
N GLY A 6 -5.96 6.15 11.33
CA GLY A 6 -4.66 6.31 11.95
C GLY A 6 -4.17 5.04 12.65
N ILE A 7 -4.31 3.88 11.99
CA ILE A 7 -3.92 2.58 12.54
C ILE A 7 -2.93 1.88 11.60
N LEU A 8 -1.85 1.36 12.18
CA LEU A 8 -0.83 0.55 11.51
C LEU A 8 -0.59 -0.73 12.30
N ASP A 9 -0.79 -1.90 11.69
CA ASP A 9 -0.44 -3.17 12.30
C ASP A 9 0.99 -3.55 11.92
N ILE A 10 1.83 -3.84 12.92
CA ILE A 10 3.16 -4.40 12.74
C ILE A 10 3.03 -5.92 12.73
N TYR A 11 3.24 -6.53 11.57
CA TYR A 11 3.30 -7.97 11.42
C TYR A 11 4.73 -8.46 11.67
N MET A 12 4.87 -9.55 12.40
CA MET A 12 6.16 -10.18 12.72
C MET A 12 6.09 -11.67 12.40
N GLU A 13 7.17 -12.19 11.84
CA GLU A 13 7.47 -13.61 11.73
C GLU A 13 8.82 -13.84 12.41
N ASN A 14 8.90 -14.77 13.35
CA ASN A 14 10.09 -15.04 14.14
C ASN A 14 10.32 -16.55 14.33
N GLU A 15 11.57 -16.98 14.11
CA GLU A 15 11.98 -18.38 14.28
C GLU A 15 12.38 -18.71 15.72
N ILE A 16 12.66 -17.70 16.55
CA ILE A 16 13.04 -17.83 17.94
C ILE A 16 12.22 -16.89 18.82
N ASP A 17 12.13 -17.20 20.10
CA ASP A 17 11.42 -16.35 21.06
C ASP A 17 12.03 -14.95 21.12
N VAL A 18 11.18 -13.93 21.14
CA VAL A 18 11.52 -12.51 21.26
C VAL A 18 11.29 -12.05 22.70
N TYR A 19 12.30 -11.42 23.31
CA TYR A 19 12.25 -10.92 24.69
C TYR A 19 12.15 -9.40 24.79
N GLY A 20 12.48 -8.69 23.73
CA GLY A 20 12.33 -7.26 23.62
C GLY A 20 12.42 -6.79 22.18
N PHE A 21 11.80 -5.65 21.91
CA PHE A 21 11.86 -5.00 20.60
C PHE A 21 11.89 -3.48 20.72
N GLN A 22 12.50 -2.84 19.72
CA GLN A 22 12.40 -1.41 19.47
C GLN A 22 12.29 -1.20 17.96
N ILE A 23 11.27 -0.48 17.53
CA ILE A 23 10.97 -0.26 16.13
C ILE A 23 10.76 1.22 15.91
N THR A 24 11.58 1.83 15.06
CA THR A 24 11.39 3.22 14.60
C THR A 24 10.51 3.19 13.35
N ILE A 25 9.57 4.12 13.26
CA ILE A 25 8.62 4.23 12.14
C ILE A 25 8.67 5.65 11.61
N TYR A 26 8.92 5.79 10.30
CA TYR A 26 8.96 7.07 9.61
C TYR A 26 7.67 7.34 8.84
N GLY A 27 7.36 8.64 8.65
CA GLY A 27 6.23 9.10 7.86
C GLY A 27 4.95 9.36 8.66
N ILE A 28 4.95 9.08 9.96
CA ILE A 28 3.82 9.28 10.88
C ILE A 28 4.30 9.69 12.28
N ASN A 29 3.41 10.32 13.06
CA ASN A 29 3.60 10.54 14.49
C ASN A 29 2.85 9.49 15.29
N LEU A 30 3.58 8.67 16.05
CA LEU A 30 2.98 7.62 16.88
C LEU A 30 2.30 8.23 18.11
N THR A 31 1.09 7.73 18.42
CA THR A 31 0.32 8.18 19.59
C THR A 31 0.05 7.07 20.60
N GLY A 32 0.25 5.81 20.22
CA GLY A 32 0.10 4.67 21.11
C GLY A 32 0.38 3.33 20.42
N ALA A 33 0.52 2.28 21.24
CA ALA A 33 0.63 0.90 20.77
C ALA A 33 -0.18 -0.03 21.67
N TYR A 34 -0.82 -1.03 21.09
CA TYR A 34 -1.71 -1.95 21.80
C TYR A 34 -1.90 -3.27 21.03
N GLY A 35 -2.47 -4.25 21.68
CA GLY A 35 -2.90 -5.52 21.06
C GLY A 35 -1.75 -6.41 20.58
N GLY A 36 -2.09 -7.37 19.73
CA GLY A 36 -1.18 -8.31 19.12
C GLY A 36 -0.51 -9.29 20.07
N SER A 37 0.58 -9.91 19.64
CA SER A 37 1.34 -10.87 20.44
C SER A 37 2.06 -10.20 21.61
N SER A 38 2.32 -8.90 21.55
CA SER A 38 2.90 -8.16 22.68
C SER A 38 1.96 -8.13 23.87
N GLU A 39 0.68 -7.81 23.68
CA GLU A 39 -0.32 -7.79 24.73
C GLU A 39 -0.65 -9.21 25.23
N LEU A 40 -0.78 -10.17 24.32
CA LEU A 40 -1.07 -11.57 24.65
C LEU A 40 0.03 -12.22 25.53
N ASN A 41 1.27 -11.74 25.43
CA ASN A 41 2.40 -12.25 26.20
C ASN A 41 2.84 -11.26 27.30
N GLU A 42 1.94 -10.36 27.73
CA GLU A 42 2.13 -9.45 28.85
C GLU A 42 3.39 -8.57 28.74
N PHE A 43 3.73 -8.14 27.50
CA PHE A 43 4.80 -7.18 27.28
C PHE A 43 4.38 -5.80 27.81
N TRP A 44 5.31 -5.14 28.48
CA TRP A 44 5.22 -3.70 28.65
C TRP A 44 5.58 -3.03 27.31
N VAL A 45 4.68 -2.23 26.79
CA VAL A 45 4.87 -1.53 25.52
C VAL A 45 4.70 -0.04 25.76
N ASP A 46 5.60 0.77 25.21
CA ASP A 46 5.54 2.23 25.25
C ASP A 46 5.92 2.84 23.91
N THR A 47 5.47 4.06 23.66
CA THR A 47 5.72 4.78 22.41
C THR A 47 6.23 6.19 22.66
N SER A 48 7.11 6.65 21.78
CA SER A 48 7.36 8.08 21.55
C SER A 48 6.72 8.49 20.21
N SER A 49 6.92 9.72 19.77
CA SER A 49 6.45 10.15 18.44
C SER A 49 7.07 9.40 17.26
N GLU A 50 8.21 8.74 17.46
CA GLU A 50 9.01 8.16 16.35
C GLU A 50 9.22 6.66 16.50
N PHE A 51 9.13 6.09 17.69
CA PHE A 51 9.40 4.67 17.91
C PHE A 51 8.44 4.03 18.91
N VAL A 52 8.27 2.74 18.77
CA VAL A 52 7.65 1.85 19.76
C VAL A 52 8.70 0.91 20.32
N MET A 53 8.63 0.65 21.61
CA MET A 53 9.48 -0.33 22.29
C MET A 53 8.62 -1.23 23.17
N GLY A 54 9.06 -2.48 23.33
CA GLY A 54 8.41 -3.42 24.24
C GLY A 54 9.36 -4.47 24.77
N PHE A 55 9.10 -4.95 26.00
CA PHE A 55 9.84 -6.03 26.62
C PHE A 55 8.97 -6.84 27.57
N GLY A 56 9.27 -8.13 27.69
CA GLY A 56 8.58 -9.04 28.59
C GLY A 56 8.87 -8.75 30.04
N ILE A 57 7.84 -8.45 30.84
CA ILE A 57 7.97 -8.27 32.28
C ILE A 57 8.22 -9.64 32.93
N GLY A 58 9.22 -9.70 33.83
CA GLY A 58 9.52 -10.95 34.55
C GLY A 58 10.12 -12.07 33.73
N GLY A 59 10.65 -11.76 32.53
CA GLY A 59 11.25 -12.73 31.63
C GLY A 59 10.24 -13.35 30.67
N GLY A 60 9.11 -12.72 30.44
CA GLY A 60 8.15 -13.10 29.40
C GLY A 60 8.76 -12.99 28.00
N SER A 61 8.31 -13.83 27.07
CA SER A 61 8.73 -13.82 25.68
C SER A 61 7.54 -13.95 24.75
N ILE A 62 7.67 -13.41 23.54
CA ILE A 62 6.77 -13.74 22.43
C ILE A 62 7.34 -14.99 21.76
N PRO A 63 6.61 -16.12 21.76
CA PRO A 63 7.10 -17.37 21.17
C PRO A 63 7.37 -17.26 19.67
N ALA A 64 8.24 -18.13 19.16
CA ALA A 64 8.42 -18.30 17.72
C ALA A 64 7.08 -18.53 17.01
N GLY A 65 6.88 -17.85 15.89
CA GLY A 65 5.62 -17.91 15.14
C GLY A 65 5.43 -16.71 14.23
N GLU A 66 4.19 -16.46 13.85
CA GLU A 66 3.83 -15.35 12.98
C GLU A 66 2.54 -14.68 13.48
N GLY A 67 2.40 -13.40 13.21
CA GLY A 67 1.20 -12.64 13.54
C GLY A 67 1.45 -11.16 13.78
N ILE A 68 0.40 -10.45 14.19
CA ILE A 68 0.52 -9.05 14.56
C ILE A 68 1.28 -8.93 15.87
N LEU A 69 2.42 -8.23 15.86
CA LEU A 69 3.20 -7.91 17.04
C LEU A 69 2.45 -6.94 17.94
N CYS A 70 2.03 -5.81 17.36
CA CYS A 70 1.18 -4.80 18.00
C CYS A 70 0.54 -3.93 16.92
N SER A 71 -0.57 -3.27 17.28
CA SER A 71 -1.19 -2.21 16.49
C SER A 71 -0.72 -0.86 17.01
N ILE A 72 -0.37 0.04 16.11
CA ILE A 72 0.11 1.40 16.39
C ILE A 72 -1.01 2.36 16.04
N SER A 73 -1.34 3.28 16.96
CA SER A 73 -2.11 4.46 16.62
C SER A 73 -1.18 5.60 16.23
N PHE A 74 -1.58 6.39 15.24
CA PHE A 74 -0.78 7.53 14.75
C PHE A 74 -1.66 8.70 14.31
N GLU A 75 -1.05 9.86 14.21
CA GLU A 75 -1.64 11.11 13.69
C GLU A 75 -0.69 11.82 12.73
N ASP A 76 -1.15 12.95 12.17
CA ASP A 76 -0.35 13.83 11.30
C ASP A 76 0.20 13.13 10.03
N TYR A 77 -0.55 12.17 9.47
CA TYR A 77 -0.17 11.55 8.21
C TYR A 77 -0.37 12.51 7.04
N ALA A 78 0.72 12.89 6.39
CA ALA A 78 0.74 13.87 5.30
C ALA A 78 0.61 13.24 3.89
N GLY A 79 0.31 11.95 3.79
CA GLY A 79 0.17 11.26 2.49
C GLY A 79 1.47 10.77 1.88
N GLY A 80 2.57 10.69 2.65
CA GLY A 80 3.85 10.14 2.21
C GLY A 80 4.00 8.65 2.46
N GLU A 81 5.20 8.12 2.25
CA GLU A 81 5.54 6.75 2.59
C GLU A 81 5.63 6.55 4.11
N ILE A 82 5.22 5.37 4.57
CA ILE A 82 5.43 4.92 5.95
C ILE A 82 6.42 3.76 5.91
N CYS A 83 7.57 3.93 6.57
CA CYS A 83 8.68 2.99 6.46
C CYS A 83 9.19 2.52 7.82
N LEU A 84 9.59 1.25 7.85
CA LEU A 84 10.52 0.72 8.86
C LEU A 84 11.93 0.82 8.26
N PRO A 85 12.85 1.63 8.83
CA PRO A 85 14.14 1.85 8.21
C PRO A 85 15.04 0.61 8.31
N VAL A 86 15.81 0.38 7.26
CA VAL A 86 16.97 -0.54 7.27
C VAL A 86 18.21 0.29 7.02
N ILE A 87 19.19 0.22 7.90
CA ILE A 87 20.49 0.87 7.68
C ILE A 87 21.26 0.02 6.67
N LEU A 88 21.36 0.51 5.44
CA LEU A 88 22.21 -0.10 4.40
C LEU A 88 23.60 0.58 4.30
N ASP A 89 23.77 1.78 4.85
CA ASP A 89 24.94 2.65 4.60
C ASP A 89 25.61 3.21 5.85
N GLY A 90 25.21 2.77 7.05
CA GLY A 90 25.82 3.22 8.30
C GLY A 90 25.44 4.65 8.71
N ASN A 91 24.39 5.24 8.14
CA ASN A 91 23.89 6.55 8.56
C ASN A 91 23.24 6.45 9.95
N PRO A 92 23.76 7.13 10.98
CA PRO A 92 23.25 7.03 12.35
C PRO A 92 21.86 7.69 12.56
N SER A 93 21.32 8.37 11.56
CA SER A 93 20.00 9.01 11.64
C SER A 93 18.84 8.03 11.49
N PHE A 94 19.11 6.81 11.06
CA PHE A 94 18.11 5.75 10.87
C PHE A 94 18.47 4.56 11.75
N HIS A 95 17.50 4.06 12.50
CA HIS A 95 17.71 2.90 13.38
C HIS A 95 16.89 1.73 12.86
N SER A 96 17.57 0.69 12.36
CA SER A 96 16.90 -0.57 12.03
C SER A 96 16.14 -1.09 13.24
N PRO A 97 15.02 -1.82 13.05
CA PRO A 97 14.35 -2.50 14.13
C PRO A 97 15.32 -3.37 14.93
N ILE A 98 15.21 -3.33 16.25
CA ILE A 98 16.02 -4.11 17.18
C ILE A 98 15.11 -5.12 17.86
N PHE A 99 15.48 -6.38 17.78
CA PHE A 99 14.85 -7.46 18.52
C PHE A 99 15.91 -8.18 19.36
N SER A 100 15.57 -8.68 20.51
CA SER A 100 16.50 -9.37 21.41
C SER A 100 16.02 -10.76 21.76
N ASP A 101 17.01 -11.68 21.89
CA ASP A 101 16.83 -13.01 22.46
C ASP A 101 16.81 -13.00 24.00
N VAL A 102 16.74 -14.19 24.61
CA VAL A 102 16.75 -14.40 26.08
C VAL A 102 18.01 -13.86 26.76
N ASN A 103 19.12 -13.73 26.06
CA ASN A 103 20.40 -13.23 26.58
C ASN A 103 20.58 -11.72 26.35
N GLY A 104 19.60 -11.05 25.75
CA GLY A 104 19.69 -9.66 25.34
C GLY A 104 20.57 -9.45 24.11
N VAL A 105 20.84 -10.51 23.35
CA VAL A 105 21.59 -10.42 22.09
C VAL A 105 20.64 -10.02 20.97
N GLN A 106 21.08 -9.08 20.15
CA GLN A 106 20.30 -8.63 18.99
C GLN A 106 20.11 -9.75 17.98
N VAL A 107 18.87 -9.94 17.58
CA VAL A 107 18.46 -10.87 16.50
C VAL A 107 18.54 -10.15 15.15
N SER A 108 18.99 -10.83 14.11
CA SER A 108 18.94 -10.30 12.74
C SER A 108 17.50 -10.14 12.28
N VAL A 109 17.20 -8.99 11.69
CA VAL A 109 15.84 -8.62 11.23
C VAL A 109 15.90 -8.23 9.78
N SER A 110 14.94 -8.70 9.00
CA SER A 110 14.59 -8.15 7.69
C SER A 110 13.25 -7.43 7.80
N VAL A 111 13.09 -6.33 7.10
CA VAL A 111 11.81 -5.60 7.03
C VAL A 111 11.25 -5.69 5.63
N GLY A 112 9.92 -5.60 5.52
CA GLY A 112 9.22 -5.50 4.25
C GLY A 112 9.36 -4.10 3.61
N ASP A 113 8.74 -3.96 2.46
CA ASP A 113 8.70 -2.69 1.74
C ASP A 113 7.94 -1.62 2.53
N CYS A 114 8.23 -0.34 2.25
CA CYS A 114 7.48 0.78 2.79
C CYS A 114 6.02 0.72 2.32
N TYR A 115 5.10 1.11 3.19
CA TYR A 115 3.76 1.45 2.72
C TYR A 115 3.86 2.73 1.88
N SER A 116 3.41 2.66 0.63
CA SER A 116 3.25 3.82 -0.24
C SER A 116 1.77 4.01 -0.54
N PRO A 117 1.20 5.20 -0.29
CA PRO A 117 -0.17 5.50 -0.70
C PRO A 117 -0.30 5.58 -2.22
N TYR A 118 0.82 5.76 -2.88
CA TYR A 118 0.94 5.73 -4.34
C TYR A 118 1.48 4.35 -4.73
N SER A 119 0.63 3.31 -4.70
CA SER A 119 1.01 2.05 -5.32
C SER A 119 1.18 2.33 -6.82
N ASP A 120 2.36 2.07 -7.36
CA ASP A 120 2.59 2.08 -8.81
C ASP A 120 1.62 1.09 -9.45
N SER A 121 0.52 1.61 -9.97
CA SER A 121 -0.45 0.84 -10.74
C SER A 121 -0.12 1.06 -12.22
N TYR A 122 0.35 0.01 -12.86
CA TYR A 122 0.69 0.04 -14.28
C TYR A 122 -0.56 -0.25 -15.12
N GLY A 123 -0.75 0.51 -16.18
CA GLY A 123 -1.84 0.35 -17.12
C GLY A 123 -1.88 1.47 -18.14
N CYS A 124 -2.74 1.37 -19.14
CA CYS A 124 -2.92 2.41 -20.13
C CYS A 124 -3.56 3.66 -19.51
N LEU A 125 -2.89 4.81 -19.63
CA LEU A 125 -3.37 6.12 -19.16
C LEU A 125 -4.18 6.90 -20.20
N ASP A 126 -4.27 6.40 -21.44
CA ASP A 126 -5.00 7.06 -22.50
C ASP A 126 -6.48 6.67 -22.48
N ILE A 127 -7.36 7.65 -22.19
CA ILE A 127 -8.81 7.46 -22.11
C ILE A 127 -9.42 7.01 -23.43
N SER A 128 -8.74 7.21 -24.57
CA SER A 128 -9.19 6.76 -25.89
C SER A 128 -8.86 5.29 -26.20
N ALA A 129 -8.10 4.63 -25.33
CA ALA A 129 -7.73 3.23 -25.50
C ALA A 129 -8.79 2.30 -24.91
N CYS A 130 -9.00 1.15 -25.56
CA CYS A 130 -9.93 0.11 -25.09
C CYS A 130 -9.59 -0.47 -23.71
N ASN A 131 -8.31 -0.49 -23.39
CA ASN A 131 -7.80 -0.98 -22.10
C ASN A 131 -7.38 0.16 -21.16
N TYR A 132 -7.98 1.34 -21.29
CA TYR A 132 -7.80 2.43 -20.33
C TYR A 132 -8.04 1.95 -18.91
N TYR A 133 -7.10 2.24 -18.02
CA TYR A 133 -7.19 1.87 -16.62
C TYR A 133 -7.12 3.12 -15.73
N PRO A 134 -8.27 3.62 -15.24
CA PRO A 134 -8.35 4.88 -14.52
C PRO A 134 -7.57 4.91 -13.19
N GLU A 135 -7.25 3.74 -12.62
CA GLU A 135 -6.46 3.63 -11.39
C GLU A 135 -4.96 3.50 -11.66
N ALA A 136 -4.54 3.45 -12.94
CA ALA A 136 -3.13 3.45 -13.28
C ALA A 136 -2.49 4.80 -12.92
N THR A 137 -1.28 4.73 -12.35
CA THR A 137 -0.44 5.88 -12.04
C THR A 137 0.76 5.97 -12.96
N ILE A 138 1.10 4.87 -13.63
CA ILE A 138 2.21 4.75 -14.57
C ILE A 138 1.70 4.09 -15.86
N ASP A 139 1.98 4.73 -17.00
CA ASP A 139 1.69 4.14 -18.31
C ASP A 139 2.61 2.93 -18.54
N ASP A 140 2.01 1.78 -18.82
CA ASP A 140 2.73 0.54 -19.13
C ASP A 140 3.15 0.43 -20.61
N GLY A 141 2.78 1.43 -21.43
CA GLY A 141 3.08 1.50 -22.86
C GLY A 141 2.31 0.47 -23.70
N ASN A 142 1.29 -0.17 -23.15
CA ASN A 142 0.50 -1.21 -23.82
C ASN A 142 -0.93 -0.77 -24.12
N CYS A 143 -1.14 0.51 -24.44
CA CYS A 143 -2.46 1.00 -24.82
C CYS A 143 -2.93 0.33 -26.12
N ILE A 144 -4.14 -0.17 -26.12
CA ILE A 144 -4.78 -0.85 -27.25
C ILE A 144 -5.87 0.07 -27.77
N TYR A 145 -5.75 0.49 -29.03
CA TYR A 145 -6.70 1.40 -29.64
C TYR A 145 -7.68 0.65 -30.56
N PRO A 146 -8.96 1.01 -30.55
CA PRO A 146 -9.93 0.42 -31.44
C PRO A 146 -9.70 0.86 -32.89
N ASP A 147 -10.10 0.03 -33.84
CA ASP A 147 -10.27 0.48 -35.20
C ASP A 147 -11.42 1.50 -35.34
N LEU A 148 -11.36 2.35 -36.31
CA LEU A 148 -12.38 3.38 -36.51
C LEU A 148 -13.75 2.73 -36.74
N GLY A 149 -14.71 3.03 -35.87
CA GLY A 149 -16.05 2.43 -35.88
C GLY A 149 -16.24 1.28 -34.89
N ASP A 150 -15.18 0.72 -34.30
CA ASP A 150 -15.24 -0.28 -33.21
C ASP A 150 -15.45 0.45 -31.88
N VAL A 151 -16.68 0.77 -31.57
CA VAL A 151 -17.07 1.56 -30.41
C VAL A 151 -17.12 0.75 -29.12
N ASN A 152 -17.35 -0.57 -29.24
CA ASN A 152 -17.47 -1.47 -28.10
C ASN A 152 -16.17 -2.17 -27.73
N CYS A 153 -15.09 -1.93 -28.52
CA CYS A 153 -13.76 -2.52 -28.32
C CYS A 153 -13.73 -4.07 -28.37
N ASP A 154 -14.58 -4.68 -29.19
CA ASP A 154 -14.56 -6.14 -29.39
C ASP A 154 -13.69 -6.59 -30.57
N PHE A 155 -13.07 -5.64 -31.29
CA PHE A 155 -12.23 -5.83 -32.48
C PHE A 155 -12.97 -6.38 -33.71
N GLU A 156 -14.31 -6.27 -33.72
CA GLU A 156 -15.16 -6.67 -34.83
C GLU A 156 -16.10 -5.53 -35.23
N LEU A 157 -15.92 -4.94 -36.43
CA LEU A 157 -16.84 -3.95 -36.97
C LEU A 157 -18.18 -4.59 -37.35
N ASN A 158 -19.21 -4.36 -36.53
CA ASN A 158 -20.52 -4.97 -36.74
C ASN A 158 -21.67 -4.09 -36.17
N ILE A 159 -22.89 -4.63 -36.15
CA ILE A 159 -24.08 -3.89 -35.70
C ILE A 159 -24.03 -3.56 -34.19
N LEU A 160 -23.24 -4.25 -33.38
CA LEU A 160 -23.13 -4.00 -31.95
C LEU A 160 -22.46 -2.67 -31.68
N ASP A 161 -21.52 -2.24 -32.52
CA ASP A 161 -20.89 -0.92 -32.41
C ASP A 161 -21.92 0.20 -32.58
N VAL A 162 -22.82 0.06 -33.57
CA VAL A 162 -23.87 1.02 -33.80
C VAL A 162 -24.84 1.08 -32.62
N VAL A 163 -25.16 -0.06 -32.00
CA VAL A 163 -26.03 -0.12 -30.82
C VAL A 163 -25.35 0.55 -29.64
N THR A 164 -24.05 0.29 -29.42
CA THR A 164 -23.26 0.92 -28.36
C THR A 164 -23.16 2.42 -28.55
N LEU A 165 -22.89 2.89 -29.76
CA LEU A 165 -22.84 4.33 -30.08
C LEU A 165 -24.18 5.02 -29.82
N VAL A 166 -25.31 4.40 -30.20
CA VAL A 166 -26.65 4.94 -29.92
C VAL A 166 -26.94 4.99 -28.43
N ASP A 167 -26.53 3.96 -27.68
CA ASP A 167 -26.71 3.93 -26.22
C ASP A 167 -25.92 5.05 -25.54
N VAL A 168 -24.67 5.26 -25.91
CA VAL A 168 -23.85 6.36 -25.40
C VAL A 168 -24.46 7.72 -25.72
N ILE A 169 -24.89 7.97 -26.94
CA ILE A 169 -25.54 9.23 -27.35
C ILE A 169 -26.84 9.48 -26.53
N MET A 170 -27.57 8.42 -26.22
CA MET A 170 -28.83 8.52 -25.50
C MET A 170 -28.66 8.66 -23.97
N THR A 171 -27.59 8.15 -23.42
CA THR A 171 -27.36 8.08 -21.95
C THR A 171 -26.39 9.15 -21.43
N SER A 172 -25.37 9.52 -22.19
CA SER A 172 -24.26 10.39 -21.72
C SER A 172 -24.50 11.90 -21.90
N TYR A 173 -25.68 12.34 -22.40
CA TYR A 173 -25.98 13.74 -22.65
C TYR A 173 -24.86 14.55 -23.36
N GLY A 174 -24.04 13.87 -24.16
CA GLY A 174 -23.00 14.49 -25.01
C GLY A 174 -21.70 14.87 -24.27
N GLU A 175 -21.45 14.36 -23.09
CA GLU A 175 -20.21 14.65 -22.32
C GLU A 175 -19.09 13.61 -22.55
N GLU A 176 -19.38 12.46 -23.14
CA GLU A 176 -18.39 11.41 -23.35
C GLU A 176 -17.98 11.35 -24.84
N TYR A 177 -16.72 11.74 -25.10
CA TYR A 177 -16.12 11.62 -26.42
C TYR A 177 -15.61 10.20 -26.65
N ILE A 178 -16.16 9.52 -27.63
CA ILE A 178 -15.67 8.20 -28.07
C ILE A 178 -14.89 8.35 -29.36
N ALA A 179 -13.57 8.30 -29.27
CA ALA A 179 -12.67 8.48 -30.41
C ALA A 179 -12.98 7.52 -31.59
N ALA A 180 -13.38 6.28 -31.32
CA ALA A 180 -13.77 5.29 -32.32
C ALA A 180 -15.07 5.63 -33.04
N GLY A 181 -15.94 6.45 -32.45
CA GLY A 181 -17.20 6.91 -33.03
C GLY A 181 -17.05 8.10 -33.96
N ASP A 182 -15.95 8.83 -33.89
CA ASP A 182 -15.65 9.99 -34.74
C ASP A 182 -15.08 9.53 -36.10
N VAL A 183 -15.94 8.96 -36.92
CA VAL A 183 -15.56 8.38 -38.20
C VAL A 183 -15.08 9.44 -39.25
N ASN A 184 -15.47 10.69 -39.06
CA ASN A 184 -15.09 11.79 -39.97
C ASN A 184 -13.94 12.66 -39.43
N GLY A 185 -13.50 12.48 -38.18
CA GLY A 185 -12.37 13.17 -37.54
C GLY A 185 -12.65 14.65 -37.25
N ASP A 186 -13.91 15.03 -37.06
CA ASP A 186 -14.26 16.44 -36.78
C ASP A 186 -14.32 16.79 -35.29
N GLY A 187 -14.13 15.81 -34.41
CA GLY A 187 -14.07 15.99 -32.97
C GLY A 187 -15.44 16.06 -32.27
N TYR A 188 -16.50 15.57 -32.95
CA TYR A 188 -17.87 15.52 -32.43
C TYR A 188 -18.47 14.13 -32.55
#